data_5fb13b54c71a9912b42bce372a92f587
#
_entry.id   5fb13b54c71a9912b42bce372a92f587
#
_cell.length_a   1.000
_cell.length_b   1.000
_cell.length_c   1.000
_cell.angle_alpha   90.00
_cell.angle_beta   90.00
_cell.angle_gamma   90.00
#
_symmetry.space_group_name_H-M   'P 1'
#
loop_
_entity.id
_entity.type
_entity.pdbx_description
1 polymer ?
#
loop_
_entity_poly.entity_id
_entity_poly.type
_entity_poly.pdbx_seq_one_letter_code
_entity_poly.pdbx_strand_id
1 'polypeptide(L)'
;GTAIDMKEAVLQAVEAGLNVRCTFRSPESFVLPLRELIAEGAIAMETINDRVRDILRVKFLIGLFDTPYQMDLKQADMEVNSLKNQKIALQASRESIVLLKNSGKTLPLSKESVKTISVCGPNADDTSYALTHYGPLAVEVTTVLQGIKEKVGEKVHVLYTQGCQLVDKNWPESEILPQEPDAKEKA
;
A
#
# COMPACT_ATOMS: atom_id res chain seq x y z
N GLY A 1 -20.28 -7.63 -10.37
CA GLY A 1 -19.06 -8.15 -10.95
C GLY A 1 -19.28 -8.53 -12.41
N THR A 2 -18.18 -8.75 -13.14
CA THR A 2 -18.22 -9.18 -14.55
C THR A 2 -18.41 -10.68 -14.71
N ALA A 3 -18.13 -11.47 -13.67
CA ALA A 3 -18.25 -12.93 -13.65
C ALA A 3 -19.45 -13.37 -12.77
N ILE A 4 -20.13 -14.42 -13.19
CA ILE A 4 -21.29 -14.98 -12.48
C ILE A 4 -20.88 -15.89 -11.31
N ASP A 5 -19.72 -16.54 -11.42
CA ASP A 5 -19.15 -17.41 -10.40
C ASP A 5 -17.61 -17.35 -10.38
N MET A 6 -17.00 -18.14 -9.49
CA MET A 6 -15.54 -18.18 -9.35
C MET A 6 -14.87 -18.83 -10.55
N LYS A 7 -15.48 -19.80 -11.19
CA LYS A 7 -14.90 -20.50 -12.34
C LYS A 7 -14.80 -19.57 -13.54
N GLU A 8 -15.85 -18.80 -13.80
CA GLU A 8 -15.83 -17.77 -14.84
C GLU A 8 -14.84 -16.65 -14.51
N ALA A 9 -14.75 -16.23 -13.26
CA ALA A 9 -13.77 -15.24 -12.83
C ALA A 9 -12.32 -15.69 -13.05
N VAL A 10 -12.03 -16.98 -12.80
CA VAL A 10 -10.72 -17.58 -13.08
C VAL A 10 -10.43 -17.63 -14.57
N LEU A 11 -11.41 -18.04 -15.38
CA LEU A 11 -11.29 -18.06 -16.85
C LEU A 11 -10.93 -16.68 -17.38
N GLN A 12 -11.76 -15.68 -17.08
CA GLN A 12 -11.56 -14.30 -17.54
C GLN A 12 -10.20 -13.73 -17.09
N ALA A 13 -9.79 -13.99 -15.84
CA ALA A 13 -8.53 -13.49 -15.31
C ALA A 13 -7.31 -14.11 -16.01
N VAL A 14 -7.30 -15.42 -16.22
CA VAL A 14 -6.18 -16.12 -16.87
C VAL A 14 -6.08 -15.74 -18.35
N GLU A 15 -7.19 -15.65 -19.07
CA GLU A 15 -7.21 -15.21 -20.47
C GLU A 15 -6.78 -13.75 -20.61
N ALA A 16 -7.16 -12.88 -19.66
CA ALA A 16 -6.72 -11.49 -19.63
C ALA A 16 -5.23 -11.31 -19.27
N GLY A 17 -4.51 -12.38 -18.93
CA GLY A 17 -3.08 -12.33 -18.70
C GLY A 17 -2.64 -12.33 -17.24
N LEU A 18 -3.52 -12.72 -16.32
CA LEU A 18 -3.14 -12.82 -14.91
C LEU A 18 -2.09 -13.92 -14.70
N ASN A 19 -0.90 -13.55 -14.26
CA ASN A 19 0.21 -14.45 -14.00
C ASN A 19 0.30 -14.85 -12.53
N VAL A 20 -0.04 -13.95 -11.60
CA VAL A 20 -0.02 -14.19 -10.16
C VAL A 20 -1.29 -13.65 -9.54
N ARG A 21 -1.98 -14.47 -8.77
CA ARG A 21 -3.11 -14.03 -7.98
C ARG A 21 -2.67 -13.67 -6.56
N CYS A 22 -2.95 -12.44 -6.15
CA CYS A 22 -2.85 -12.01 -4.76
C CYS A 22 -4.25 -12.04 -4.12
N THR A 23 -4.42 -12.80 -3.05
CA THR A 23 -5.73 -12.97 -2.38
C THR A 23 -5.56 -13.45 -0.95
N PHE A 24 -6.52 -13.11 -0.09
CA PHE A 24 -6.64 -13.66 1.26
C PHE A 24 -7.50 -14.95 1.33
N ARG A 25 -8.09 -15.36 0.21
CA ARG A 25 -8.83 -16.62 0.12
C ARG A 25 -7.87 -17.78 -0.04
N SER A 26 -8.32 -18.99 0.32
CA SER A 26 -7.51 -20.19 0.15
C SER A 26 -7.09 -20.39 -1.32
N PRO A 27 -5.88 -20.95 -1.57
CA PRO A 27 -5.40 -21.22 -2.92
C PRO A 27 -6.35 -22.11 -3.73
N GLU A 28 -7.04 -23.04 -3.08
CA GLU A 28 -7.99 -23.98 -3.70
C GLU A 28 -9.11 -23.25 -4.41
N SER A 29 -9.53 -22.09 -3.89
CA SER A 29 -10.59 -21.28 -4.52
C SER A 29 -10.27 -20.82 -5.95
N PHE A 30 -8.98 -20.88 -6.34
CA PHE A 30 -8.52 -20.57 -7.68
C PHE A 30 -8.00 -21.82 -8.42
N VAL A 31 -7.23 -22.64 -7.73
CA VAL A 31 -6.55 -23.80 -8.35
C VAL A 31 -7.52 -24.86 -8.81
N LEU A 32 -8.57 -25.14 -8.02
CA LEU A 32 -9.56 -26.16 -8.41
C LEU A 32 -10.36 -25.76 -9.64
N PRO A 33 -10.99 -24.56 -9.70
CA PRO A 33 -11.63 -24.10 -10.93
C PRO A 33 -10.71 -24.05 -12.14
N LEU A 34 -9.44 -23.64 -11.95
CA LEU A 34 -8.47 -23.62 -13.04
C LEU A 34 -8.18 -25.00 -13.60
N ARG A 35 -8.02 -26.01 -12.75
CA ARG A 35 -7.82 -27.40 -13.17
C ARG A 35 -9.03 -27.95 -13.94
N GLU A 36 -10.24 -27.63 -13.50
CA GLU A 36 -11.46 -27.98 -14.21
C GLU A 36 -11.51 -27.35 -15.62
N LEU A 37 -11.23 -26.05 -15.71
CA LEU A 37 -11.21 -25.33 -16.99
C LEU A 37 -10.20 -25.92 -17.99
N ILE A 38 -9.05 -26.37 -17.50
CA ILE A 38 -8.05 -27.05 -18.32
C ILE A 38 -8.57 -28.43 -18.76
N ALA A 39 -9.15 -29.20 -17.83
CA ALA A 39 -9.67 -30.53 -18.13
C ALA A 39 -10.83 -30.50 -19.14
N GLU A 40 -11.65 -29.46 -19.11
CA GLU A 40 -12.73 -29.19 -20.04
C GLU A 40 -12.28 -28.60 -21.40
N GLY A 41 -11.00 -28.21 -21.50
CA GLY A 41 -10.45 -27.57 -22.68
C GLY A 41 -10.85 -26.09 -22.85
N ALA A 42 -11.46 -25.48 -21.82
CA ALA A 42 -11.82 -24.06 -21.83
C ALA A 42 -10.59 -23.16 -21.74
N ILE A 43 -9.52 -23.62 -21.08
CA ILE A 43 -8.20 -22.97 -21.08
C ILE A 43 -7.19 -23.94 -21.70
N ALA A 44 -6.48 -23.48 -22.73
CA ALA A 44 -5.41 -24.26 -23.33
C ALA A 44 -4.19 -24.34 -22.41
N MET A 45 -3.51 -25.48 -22.37
CA MET A 45 -2.28 -25.63 -21.59
C MET A 45 -1.19 -24.63 -22.02
N GLU A 46 -1.15 -24.22 -23.29
CA GLU A 46 -0.22 -23.19 -23.77
C GLU A 46 -0.45 -21.84 -23.11
N THR A 47 -1.70 -21.46 -22.84
CA THR A 47 -2.02 -20.24 -22.06
C THR A 47 -1.39 -20.31 -20.67
N ILE A 48 -1.45 -21.46 -19.99
CA ILE A 48 -0.81 -21.66 -18.70
C ILE A 48 0.71 -21.58 -18.80
N ASN A 49 1.28 -22.22 -19.84
CA ASN A 49 2.73 -22.16 -20.09
C ASN A 49 3.20 -20.71 -20.31
N ASP A 50 2.42 -19.89 -21.00
CA ASP A 50 2.71 -18.47 -21.19
C ASP A 50 2.72 -17.71 -19.85
N ARG A 51 1.71 -17.92 -18.99
CA ARG A 51 1.66 -17.30 -17.67
C ARG A 51 2.87 -17.68 -16.81
N VAL A 52 3.26 -18.96 -16.83
CA VAL A 52 4.45 -19.46 -16.12
C VAL A 52 5.74 -18.89 -16.73
N ARG A 53 5.84 -18.83 -18.06
CA ARG A 53 6.99 -18.28 -18.77
C ARG A 53 7.27 -16.82 -18.40
N ASP A 54 6.23 -16.00 -18.25
CA ASP A 54 6.37 -14.61 -17.86
C ASP A 54 6.97 -14.48 -16.44
N ILE A 55 6.51 -15.30 -15.50
CA ILE A 55 7.07 -15.33 -14.13
C ILE A 55 8.53 -15.80 -14.14
N LEU A 56 8.82 -16.88 -14.87
CA LEU A 56 10.18 -17.40 -14.98
C LEU A 56 11.13 -16.39 -15.62
N ARG A 57 10.66 -15.67 -16.64
CA ARG A 57 11.44 -14.60 -17.28
C ARG A 57 11.90 -13.56 -16.29
N VAL A 58 11.01 -13.07 -15.42
CA VAL A 58 11.37 -12.09 -14.39
C VAL A 58 12.39 -12.69 -13.42
N LYS A 59 12.19 -13.94 -12.97
CA LYS A 59 13.12 -14.63 -12.08
C LYS A 59 14.51 -14.77 -12.68
N PHE A 60 14.60 -15.08 -13.98
CA PHE A 60 15.89 -15.13 -14.70
C PHE A 60 16.52 -13.73 -14.82
N LEU A 61 15.75 -12.71 -15.17
CA LEU A 61 16.26 -11.35 -15.32
C LEU A 61 16.84 -10.76 -14.04
N ILE A 62 16.27 -11.10 -12.88
CA ILE A 62 16.79 -10.66 -11.57
C ILE A 62 17.90 -11.58 -11.02
N GLY A 63 18.35 -12.58 -11.78
CA GLY A 63 19.43 -13.49 -11.38
C GLY A 63 19.07 -14.46 -10.27
N LEU A 64 17.78 -14.72 -10.02
CA LEU A 64 17.34 -15.53 -8.89
C LEU A 64 17.83 -16.99 -8.96
N PHE A 65 18.09 -17.53 -10.16
CA PHE A 65 18.61 -18.88 -10.35
C PHE A 65 20.14 -18.96 -10.25
N ASP A 66 20.84 -17.85 -10.53
CA ASP A 66 22.29 -17.77 -10.43
C ASP A 66 22.74 -17.52 -8.99
N THR A 67 21.99 -16.71 -8.25
CA THR A 67 22.31 -16.29 -6.87
C THR A 67 21.07 -16.29 -5.96
N PRO A 68 20.46 -17.48 -5.70
CA PRO A 68 19.14 -17.57 -5.07
C PRO A 68 19.09 -17.14 -3.60
N TYR A 69 20.21 -17.11 -2.90
CA TYR A 69 20.27 -16.86 -1.44
C TYR A 69 21.25 -15.74 -1.05
N GLN A 70 21.71 -14.94 -2.00
CA GLN A 70 22.56 -13.79 -1.66
C GLN A 70 21.70 -12.64 -1.15
N MET A 71 21.52 -12.60 0.15
CA MET A 71 20.93 -11.44 0.82
C MET A 71 21.99 -10.88 1.78
N ASP A 72 22.61 -9.77 1.41
CA ASP A 72 23.40 -8.98 2.35
C ASP A 72 22.46 -8.12 3.18
N LEU A 73 22.16 -8.59 4.40
CA LEU A 73 21.26 -7.91 5.32
C LEU A 73 21.76 -6.51 5.67
N LYS A 74 23.08 -6.32 5.79
CA LYS A 74 23.65 -4.98 6.08
C LYS A 74 23.45 -4.01 4.93
N GLN A 75 23.61 -4.49 3.70
CA GLN A 75 23.33 -3.68 2.53
C GLN A 75 21.83 -3.36 2.42
N ALA A 76 20.96 -4.34 2.69
CA ALA A 76 19.51 -4.11 2.71
C ALA A 76 19.13 -3.04 3.75
N ASP A 77 19.67 -3.10 4.97
CA ASP A 77 19.45 -2.11 6.01
C ASP A 77 19.96 -0.70 5.63
N MET A 78 21.08 -0.62 4.90
CA MET A 78 21.58 0.65 4.39
C MET A 78 20.74 1.24 3.26
N GLU A 79 20.13 0.41 2.44
CA GLU A 79 19.28 0.86 1.32
C GLU A 79 17.86 1.19 1.75
N VAL A 80 17.30 0.44 2.69
CA VAL A 80 15.97 0.72 3.25
C VAL A 80 15.99 2.08 3.92
N ASN A 81 15.09 2.97 3.50
CA ASN A 81 14.98 4.34 4.02
C ASN A 81 16.26 5.19 3.91
N SER A 82 17.16 4.88 2.98
CA SER A 82 18.33 5.71 2.72
C SER A 82 17.94 7.14 2.33
N LEU A 83 18.80 8.12 2.59
CA LEU A 83 18.57 9.52 2.20
C LEU A 83 18.27 9.68 0.70
N LYS A 84 18.88 8.84 -0.13
CA LYS A 84 18.60 8.79 -1.57
C LYS A 84 17.15 8.37 -1.82
N ASN A 85 16.70 7.29 -1.18
CA ASN A 85 15.35 6.77 -1.36
C ASN A 85 14.29 7.70 -0.76
N GLN A 86 14.57 8.35 0.38
CA GLN A 86 13.70 9.37 0.95
C GLN A 86 13.50 10.57 -0.01
N LYS A 87 14.56 11.01 -0.70
CA LYS A 87 14.45 12.09 -1.71
C LYS A 87 13.58 11.68 -2.89
N ILE A 88 13.71 10.44 -3.37
CA ILE A 88 12.87 9.89 -4.44
C ILE A 88 11.41 9.80 -3.99
N ALA A 89 11.16 9.28 -2.79
CA ALA A 89 9.82 9.20 -2.21
C ALA A 89 9.16 10.58 -2.06
N LEU A 90 9.91 11.58 -1.58
CA LEU A 90 9.45 12.95 -1.47
C LEU A 90 9.11 13.55 -2.85
N GLN A 91 9.97 13.32 -3.84
CA GLN A 91 9.71 13.78 -5.21
C GLN A 91 8.44 13.13 -5.78
N ALA A 92 8.32 11.80 -5.67
CA ALA A 92 7.14 11.07 -6.12
C ALA A 92 5.86 11.58 -5.43
N SER A 93 5.90 11.81 -4.11
CA SER A 93 4.78 12.38 -3.37
C SER A 93 4.38 13.77 -3.87
N ARG A 94 5.35 14.63 -4.17
CA ARG A 94 5.09 15.98 -4.69
C ARG A 94 4.46 15.94 -6.09
N GLU A 95 4.94 15.05 -6.95
CA GLU A 95 4.45 14.90 -8.32
C GLU A 95 3.08 14.20 -8.40
N SER A 96 2.73 13.41 -7.37
CA SER A 96 1.42 12.74 -7.30
C SER A 96 0.27 13.65 -6.83
N ILE A 97 0.57 14.82 -6.25
CA ILE A 97 -0.46 15.75 -5.76
C ILE A 97 -1.02 16.55 -6.93
N VAL A 98 -2.32 16.42 -7.18
CA VAL A 98 -3.02 17.11 -8.26
C VAL A 98 -3.93 18.19 -7.72
N LEU A 99 -3.72 19.43 -8.17
CA LEU A 99 -4.58 20.57 -7.82
C LEU A 99 -5.81 20.60 -8.73
N LEU A 100 -6.94 20.07 -8.26
CA LEU A 100 -8.16 19.95 -9.06
C LEU A 100 -8.87 21.29 -9.27
N LYS A 101 -8.79 22.23 -8.32
CA LYS A 101 -9.45 23.51 -8.39
C LYS A 101 -8.73 24.55 -7.53
N ASN A 102 -8.51 25.73 -8.08
CA ASN A 102 -7.95 26.88 -7.36
C ASN A 102 -8.46 28.20 -7.97
N SER A 103 -9.76 28.30 -8.22
CA SER A 103 -10.39 29.47 -8.91
C SER A 103 -10.14 30.78 -8.18
N GLY A 104 -10.11 30.74 -6.85
CA GLY A 104 -9.85 31.92 -5.99
C GLY A 104 -8.36 32.22 -5.79
N LYS A 105 -7.43 31.46 -6.41
CA LYS A 105 -5.97 31.58 -6.21
C LYS A 105 -5.56 31.54 -4.74
N THR A 106 -6.27 30.75 -3.94
CA THR A 106 -6.00 30.61 -2.49
C THR A 106 -4.68 29.88 -2.23
N LEU A 107 -4.31 28.95 -3.10
CA LEU A 107 -3.05 28.22 -3.02
C LEU A 107 -2.04 28.78 -4.04
N PRO A 108 -0.74 28.78 -3.70
CA PRO A 108 -0.15 28.38 -2.42
C PRO A 108 -0.44 29.38 -1.29
N LEU A 109 -0.55 28.89 -0.06
CA LEU A 109 -0.67 29.76 1.12
C LEU A 109 0.66 30.49 1.36
N SER A 110 0.57 31.82 1.63
CA SER A 110 1.74 32.60 2.05
C SER A 110 1.94 32.51 3.56
N LYS A 111 3.13 32.10 4.01
CA LYS A 111 3.49 32.05 5.43
C LYS A 111 3.48 33.42 6.10
N GLU A 112 3.66 34.49 5.32
CA GLU A 112 3.68 35.87 5.81
C GLU A 112 2.28 36.39 6.11
N SER A 113 1.27 35.90 5.38
CA SER A 113 -0.11 36.37 5.52
C SER A 113 -0.97 35.47 6.39
N VAL A 114 -0.66 34.17 6.46
CA VAL A 114 -1.43 33.20 7.26
C VAL A 114 -0.92 33.20 8.70
N LYS A 115 -1.84 33.49 9.64
CA LYS A 115 -1.53 33.48 11.09
C LYS A 115 -1.93 32.17 11.78
N THR A 116 -2.97 31.53 11.26
CA THR A 116 -3.51 30.30 11.86
C THR A 116 -3.89 29.31 10.77
N ILE A 117 -3.54 28.06 10.94
CA ILE A 117 -3.96 26.93 10.11
C ILE A 117 -4.70 25.93 10.99
N SER A 118 -5.92 25.56 10.61
CA SER A 118 -6.67 24.48 11.24
C SER A 118 -6.52 23.21 10.41
N VAL A 119 -6.02 22.16 11.02
CA VAL A 119 -5.88 20.82 10.45
C VAL A 119 -6.91 19.92 11.08
N CYS A 120 -7.78 19.31 10.27
CA CYS A 120 -8.87 18.47 10.74
C CYS A 120 -8.80 17.11 10.07
N GLY A 121 -9.18 16.10 10.81
CA GLY A 121 -9.33 14.74 10.30
C GLY A 121 -8.48 13.71 11.06
N PRO A 122 -8.97 12.47 11.15
CA PRO A 122 -8.33 11.42 11.93
C PRO A 122 -6.96 11.02 11.36
N ASN A 123 -6.78 11.03 10.05
CA ASN A 123 -5.53 10.64 9.40
C ASN A 123 -4.47 11.75 9.39
N ALA A 124 -4.79 12.95 9.87
CA ALA A 124 -3.85 14.05 9.82
C ALA A 124 -2.66 13.85 10.77
N ASP A 125 -2.83 13.10 11.85
CA ASP A 125 -1.79 12.82 12.85
C ASP A 125 -1.75 11.33 13.24
N ASP A 126 -1.96 10.44 12.29
CA ASP A 126 -1.94 9.00 12.52
C ASP A 126 -0.72 8.36 11.84
N THR A 127 0.22 7.88 12.64
CA THR A 127 1.39 7.12 12.17
C THR A 127 1.07 5.63 12.03
N SER A 128 0.12 5.11 12.79
CA SER A 128 -0.17 3.66 12.83
C SER A 128 -0.70 3.17 11.50
N TYR A 129 -1.56 3.94 10.84
CA TYR A 129 -2.11 3.59 9.55
C TYR A 129 -1.05 3.47 8.44
N ALA A 130 -0.03 4.31 8.47
CA ALA A 130 1.07 4.25 7.51
C ALA A 130 2.01 3.05 7.75
N LEU A 131 2.08 2.57 9.00
CA LEU A 131 3.02 1.52 9.41
C LEU A 131 2.41 0.11 9.44
N THR A 132 1.06 -0.03 9.46
CA THR A 132 0.40 -1.30 9.80
C THR A 132 0.59 -2.39 8.75
N HIS A 133 0.04 -2.28 7.54
CA HIS A 133 -0.02 -3.47 6.67
C HIS A 133 1.05 -3.53 5.59
N TYR A 134 1.59 -2.38 5.21
CA TYR A 134 2.42 -2.29 4.01
C TYR A 134 3.68 -1.47 4.22
N GLY A 135 3.84 -0.87 5.39
CA GLY A 135 5.01 -0.08 5.73
C GLY A 135 6.02 -0.85 6.58
N PRO A 136 7.32 -0.58 6.45
CA PRO A 136 8.32 -1.12 7.34
C PRO A 136 8.14 -0.52 8.74
N LEU A 137 8.02 -1.38 9.76
CA LEU A 137 7.80 -0.97 11.16
C LEU A 137 8.94 -0.13 11.77
N ALA A 138 10.12 -0.16 11.14
CA ALA A 138 11.33 0.50 11.62
C ALA A 138 11.58 1.89 10.98
N VAL A 139 10.61 2.46 10.28
CA VAL A 139 10.78 3.75 9.59
C VAL A 139 9.99 4.83 10.30
N GLU A 140 10.64 5.96 10.58
CA GLU A 140 9.94 7.14 11.06
C GLU A 140 9.00 7.70 9.96
N VAL A 141 7.76 7.97 10.34
CA VAL A 141 6.74 8.53 9.46
C VAL A 141 6.41 9.94 9.92
N THR A 142 6.59 10.90 9.02
CA THR A 142 6.13 12.27 9.24
C THR A 142 4.64 12.36 8.92
N THR A 143 3.80 12.68 9.91
CA THR A 143 2.37 12.89 9.68
C THR A 143 2.11 14.18 8.91
N VAL A 144 0.91 14.31 8.32
CA VAL A 144 0.50 15.55 7.65
C VAL A 144 0.54 16.75 8.61
N LEU A 145 0.05 16.56 9.85
CA LEU A 145 0.09 17.58 10.89
C LEU A 145 1.52 18.00 11.23
N GLN A 146 2.40 17.03 11.44
CA GLN A 146 3.81 17.29 11.72
C GLN A 146 4.49 18.02 10.57
N GLY A 147 4.31 17.56 9.34
CA GLY A 147 4.89 18.19 8.15
C GLY A 147 4.40 19.65 7.96
N ILE A 148 3.13 19.94 8.27
CA ILE A 148 2.62 21.32 8.26
C ILE A 148 3.30 22.16 9.34
N LYS A 149 3.37 21.67 10.60
CA LYS A 149 4.04 22.38 11.71
C LYS A 149 5.50 22.69 11.39
N GLU A 150 6.25 21.72 10.90
CA GLU A 150 7.64 21.92 10.50
C GLU A 150 7.78 22.94 9.35
N LYS A 151 6.87 22.87 8.37
CA LYS A 151 6.90 23.76 7.22
C LYS A 151 6.62 25.21 7.58
N VAL A 152 5.68 25.49 8.49
CA VAL A 152 5.28 26.84 8.84
C VAL A 152 6.11 27.43 9.98
N GLY A 153 6.67 26.60 10.84
CA GLY A 153 7.44 27.00 12.01
C GLY A 153 6.59 27.69 13.07
N GLU A 154 7.22 28.41 14.00
CA GLU A 154 6.55 29.04 15.15
C GLU A 154 5.71 30.27 14.79
N LYS A 155 5.85 30.81 13.60
CA LYS A 155 5.16 32.03 13.18
C LYS A 155 3.68 31.84 12.87
N VAL A 156 3.26 30.62 12.62
CA VAL A 156 1.87 30.26 12.27
C VAL A 156 1.32 29.32 13.34
N HIS A 157 0.21 29.70 13.91
CA HIS A 157 -0.48 28.86 14.90
C HIS A 157 -1.19 27.70 14.23
N VAL A 158 -0.81 26.46 14.54
CA VAL A 158 -1.43 25.27 13.96
C VAL A 158 -2.35 24.63 14.98
N LEU A 159 -3.64 24.64 14.68
CA LEU A 159 -4.68 23.97 15.46
C LEU A 159 -4.95 22.59 14.85
N TYR A 160 -5.19 21.62 15.70
CA TYR A 160 -5.56 20.27 15.26
C TYR A 160 -6.80 19.77 15.98
N THR A 161 -7.65 19.10 15.24
CA THR A 161 -8.76 18.31 15.77
C THR A 161 -8.95 17.05 14.94
N GLN A 162 -9.13 15.91 15.60
CA GLN A 162 -9.42 14.65 14.93
C GLN A 162 -10.78 14.69 14.21
N GLY A 163 -11.74 15.43 14.74
CA GLY A 163 -13.08 15.59 14.17
C GLY A 163 -13.96 14.37 14.35
N CYS A 164 -13.66 13.26 13.67
CA CYS A 164 -14.41 12.01 13.79
C CYS A 164 -13.45 10.82 13.96
N GLN A 165 -13.98 9.68 14.38
CA GLN A 165 -13.26 8.41 14.35
C GLN A 165 -13.45 7.75 12.98
N LEU A 166 -12.40 7.09 12.46
CA LEU A 166 -12.47 6.33 11.21
C LEU A 166 -13.17 5.00 11.37
N VAL A 167 -13.03 4.40 12.54
CA VAL A 167 -13.56 3.08 12.86
C VAL A 167 -14.42 3.22 14.11
N ASP A 168 -15.64 2.68 14.06
CA ASP A 168 -16.44 2.48 15.26
C ASP A 168 -15.74 1.42 16.13
N LYS A 169 -15.36 1.79 17.35
CA LYS A 169 -14.72 0.86 18.30
C LYS A 169 -15.60 -0.34 18.65
N ASN A 170 -16.91 -0.28 18.36
CA ASN A 170 -17.87 -1.36 18.55
C ASN A 170 -18.06 -2.21 17.28
N TRP A 171 -17.43 -1.81 16.14
CA TRP A 171 -17.50 -2.63 14.93
C TRP A 171 -16.59 -3.85 15.10
N PRO A 172 -17.02 -5.05 14.69
CA PRO A 172 -16.15 -6.23 14.76
C PRO A 172 -14.85 -5.95 14.04
N GLU A 173 -13.73 -6.20 14.70
CA GLU A 173 -12.41 -5.96 14.18
C GLU A 173 -12.25 -6.63 12.81
N SER A 174 -11.73 -5.89 11.86
CA SER A 174 -11.31 -6.46 10.59
C SER A 174 -10.16 -7.44 10.88
N GLU A 175 -10.22 -8.66 10.33
CA GLU A 175 -9.14 -9.65 10.41
C GLU A 175 -7.77 -9.12 9.90
N ILE A 176 -7.77 -7.93 9.33
CA ILE A 176 -6.62 -7.26 8.74
C ILE A 176 -5.87 -6.41 9.78
N LEU A 177 -6.50 -5.99 10.86
CA LEU A 177 -5.83 -5.21 11.91
C LEU A 177 -5.27 -6.16 12.97
N PRO A 178 -3.99 -6.03 13.37
CA PRO A 178 -3.48 -6.78 14.50
C PRO A 178 -4.29 -6.40 15.73
N GLN A 179 -4.84 -7.40 16.40
CA GLN A 179 -5.52 -7.19 17.67
C GLN A 179 -4.51 -6.60 18.66
N GLU A 180 -4.91 -5.56 19.38
CA GLU A 180 -4.12 -5.14 20.51
C GLU A 180 -4.01 -6.32 21.51
N PRO A 181 -2.80 -6.62 22.03
CA PRO A 181 -2.63 -7.68 23.00
C PRO A 181 -3.60 -7.46 24.16
N ASP A 182 -4.32 -8.52 24.51
CA ASP A 182 -5.27 -8.49 25.63
C ASP A 182 -4.57 -7.91 26.88
N ALA A 183 -5.30 -7.17 27.69
CA ALA A 183 -4.77 -6.55 28.89
C ALA A 183 -4.09 -7.56 29.84
N LYS A 184 -4.40 -8.86 29.71
CA LYS A 184 -3.75 -9.97 30.42
C LYS A 184 -2.36 -10.33 29.87
N GLU A 185 -2.03 -9.97 28.64
CA GLU A 185 -0.69 -10.19 28.07
C GLU A 185 0.26 -9.02 28.35
N LYS A 186 -0.26 -7.89 28.85
CA LYS A 186 0.52 -6.70 29.25
C LYS A 186 0.92 -6.71 30.73
N ALA A 187 0.53 -7.75 31.49
CA ALA A 187 0.88 -7.94 32.90
C ALA A 187 1.94 -9.01 33.10
#